data_85c85f90df09d62f848631ea60252550
#
_entry.id   85c85f90df09d62f848631ea60252550
#
_cell.length_a   1.000
_cell.length_b   1.000
_cell.length_c   1.000
_cell.angle_alpha   90.00
_cell.angle_beta   90.00
_cell.angle_gamma   90.00
#
_symmetry.space_group_name_H-M   'P 1'
#
loop_
_entity.id
_entity.type
_entity.pdbx_description
1 polymer ?
#
loop_
_entity_poly.entity_id
_entity_poly.type
_entity_poly.pdbx_seq_one_letter_code
_entity_poly.pdbx_strand_id
1 'polypeptide(L)'
;MKTMEAIIRRLPVKGVDGSLELIELDAIFYLEAGEGDTLIRTKRKKPYRSVQRLHELAKRLPAPAFVQCHREYIVNLNRVRALTPRGSRDWDLRLDPPVNRRIPIARDRLVDIYKILGL
;
A
#
# COMPACT_ATOMS: atom_id res chain seq x y z
N MET A 1 -10.04 28.58 5.18
CA MET A 1 -10.40 27.79 5.23
C MET A 1 -9.73 26.75 4.86
N LYS A 2 -9.69 25.97 5.02
CA LYS A 2 -9.07 24.99 4.88
C LYS A 2 -9.46 24.15 3.90
N THR A 3 -10.11 24.41 3.33
CA THR A 3 -10.60 23.68 2.40
C THR A 3 -9.68 23.23 1.50
N MET A 4 -8.80 23.87 1.41
CA MET A 4 -7.93 23.63 0.52
C MET A 4 -7.33 22.41 0.79
N GLU A 5 -7.56 21.94 1.78
CA GLU A 5 -7.04 20.73 1.99
C GLU A 5 -7.86 19.80 1.27
N ALA A 6 -8.30 20.13 0.14
CA ALA A 6 -9.00 19.22 -0.70
C ALA A 6 -8.19 17.96 -0.75
N ILE A 7 -8.75 16.89 -0.35
CA ILE A 7 -8.06 15.65 -0.32
C ILE A 7 -7.93 15.12 -1.72
N ILE A 8 -6.72 14.93 -2.17
CA ILE A 8 -6.50 14.34 -3.46
C ILE A 8 -6.44 12.84 -3.23
N ARG A 9 -7.43 12.14 -3.79
CA ARG A 9 -7.54 10.71 -3.60
C ARG A 9 -6.99 9.94 -4.78
N ARG A 10 -6.09 10.52 -5.52
CA ARG A 10 -5.46 9.88 -6.67
C ARG A 10 -3.95 10.06 -6.62
N LEU A 11 -3.24 9.09 -7.16
CA LEU A 11 -1.79 9.10 -7.16
C LEU A 11 -1.29 9.08 -8.60
N PRO A 12 -0.36 9.95 -8.96
CA PRO A 12 0.20 9.92 -10.31
C PRO A 12 1.19 8.77 -10.48
N VAL A 13 1.10 8.08 -11.59
CA VAL A 13 1.99 6.98 -11.93
C VAL A 13 2.41 7.12 -13.38
N LYS A 14 3.46 6.40 -13.79
CA LYS A 14 3.93 6.46 -15.16
C LYS A 14 2.94 5.79 -16.09
N GLY A 15 2.53 6.51 -17.12
CA GLY A 15 1.75 5.94 -18.20
C GLY A 15 2.64 5.41 -19.30
N VAL A 16 2.02 4.70 -20.25
CA VAL A 16 2.78 4.04 -21.31
C VAL A 16 3.34 5.00 -22.35
N ASP A 17 2.76 6.18 -22.47
CA ASP A 17 3.14 7.15 -23.48
C ASP A 17 3.91 8.33 -22.93
N GLY A 18 4.45 8.17 -21.74
CA GLY A 18 5.17 9.28 -21.08
C GLY A 18 4.27 10.20 -20.29
N SER A 19 2.95 10.00 -20.34
CA SER A 19 2.04 10.77 -19.53
C SER A 19 2.07 10.30 -18.09
N LEU A 20 1.42 11.06 -17.21
CA LEU A 20 1.18 10.62 -15.84
C LEU A 20 -0.29 10.27 -15.74
N GLU A 21 -0.55 9.00 -15.41
CA GLU A 21 -1.91 8.56 -15.17
C GLU A 21 -2.22 8.77 -13.70
N LEU A 22 -3.45 9.14 -13.39
CA LEU A 22 -3.88 9.33 -12.01
C LEU A 22 -4.74 8.15 -11.61
N ILE A 23 -4.27 7.37 -10.64
CA ILE A 23 -5.02 6.19 -10.19
C ILE A 23 -5.66 6.49 -8.84
N GLU A 24 -6.86 5.96 -8.64
CA GLU A 24 -7.59 6.16 -7.40
C GLU A 24 -6.88 5.44 -6.26
N LEU A 25 -6.75 6.09 -5.12
CA LEU A 25 -6.12 5.45 -3.96
C LEU A 25 -6.87 4.20 -3.54
N ASP A 26 -8.21 4.21 -3.66
CA ASP A 26 -9.01 3.05 -3.31
C ASP A 26 -8.74 1.85 -4.21
N ALA A 27 -8.18 2.07 -5.38
CA ALA A 27 -7.84 0.97 -6.29
C ALA A 27 -6.53 0.29 -5.92
N ILE A 28 -5.74 0.89 -5.06
CA ILE A 28 -4.42 0.37 -4.70
C ILE A 28 -4.57 -0.70 -3.63
N PHE A 29 -3.95 -1.87 -3.86
CA PHE A 29 -3.90 -2.95 -2.88
C PHE A 29 -2.63 -2.83 -2.04
N TYR A 30 -1.49 -2.65 -2.67
CA TYR A 30 -0.23 -2.47 -1.96
C TYR A 30 0.80 -1.79 -2.86
N LEU A 31 1.85 -1.29 -2.23
CA LEU A 31 2.98 -0.71 -2.91
C LEU A 31 4.23 -1.43 -2.45
N GLU A 32 5.17 -1.63 -3.36
CA GLU A 32 6.37 -2.40 -3.08
C GLU A 32 7.59 -1.63 -3.57
N ALA A 33 8.65 -1.61 -2.77
CA ALA A 33 9.89 -0.96 -3.15
C ALA A 33 10.50 -1.64 -4.37
N GLY A 34 10.82 -0.83 -5.37
CA GLY A 34 11.53 -1.30 -6.55
C GLY A 34 12.98 -0.85 -6.51
N GLU A 35 13.65 -0.87 -7.66
CA GLU A 35 15.01 -0.42 -7.75
C GLU A 35 15.02 1.07 -8.02
N GLY A 36 14.90 1.86 -6.97
CA GLY A 36 14.90 3.31 -7.10
C GLY A 36 13.52 3.91 -7.40
N ASP A 37 12.51 3.07 -7.50
CA ASP A 37 11.14 3.51 -7.75
C ASP A 37 10.19 2.69 -6.86
N THR A 38 8.90 2.76 -7.14
CA THR A 38 7.89 2.00 -6.39
C THR A 38 6.96 1.33 -7.37
N LEU A 39 6.66 0.05 -7.10
CA LEU A 39 5.65 -0.70 -7.84
C LEU A 39 4.33 -0.58 -7.12
N ILE A 40 3.25 -0.33 -7.85
CA ILE A 40 1.92 -0.11 -7.27
C ILE A 40 0.96 -1.12 -7.86
N ARG A 41 0.42 -1.97 -7.00
CA ARG A 41 -0.46 -3.04 -7.43
C ARG A 41 -1.92 -2.67 -7.25
N THR A 42 -2.68 -2.80 -8.34
CA THR A 42 -4.13 -2.66 -8.35
C THR A 42 -4.72 -4.00 -8.81
N LYS A 43 -5.97 -4.02 -9.23
CA LYS A 43 -6.56 -5.24 -9.79
C LYS A 43 -5.89 -5.64 -11.09
N ARG A 44 -5.27 -4.69 -11.78
CA ARG A 44 -4.57 -4.97 -13.03
C ARG A 44 -3.35 -5.84 -12.73
N LYS A 45 -3.14 -6.86 -13.54
CA LYS A 45 -2.02 -7.78 -13.30
C LYS A 45 -0.67 -7.10 -13.36
N LYS A 46 -0.49 -6.22 -14.32
CA LYS A 46 0.77 -5.51 -14.45
C LYS A 46 0.78 -4.34 -13.48
N PRO A 47 1.77 -4.22 -12.61
CA PRO A 47 1.80 -3.11 -11.66
C PRO A 47 2.10 -1.80 -12.37
N TYR A 48 1.64 -0.72 -11.77
CA TYR A 48 2.05 0.61 -12.17
C TYR A 48 3.38 0.93 -11.50
N ARG A 49 4.05 1.96 -11.97
CA ARG A 49 5.31 2.42 -11.38
C ARG A 49 5.23 3.90 -11.06
N SER A 50 5.81 4.28 -9.92
CA SER A 50 5.99 5.68 -9.54
C SER A 50 7.48 5.96 -9.45
N VAL A 51 7.89 7.15 -9.87
CA VAL A 51 9.29 7.56 -9.72
C VAL A 51 9.65 7.85 -8.27
N GLN A 52 8.64 8.02 -7.40
CA GLN A 52 8.89 8.30 -6.00
C GLN A 52 9.23 7.03 -5.25
N ARG A 53 10.11 7.14 -4.27
CA ARG A 53 10.49 5.98 -3.47
C ARG A 53 9.40 5.68 -2.45
N LEU A 54 9.41 4.44 -1.96
CA LEU A 54 8.38 3.96 -1.06
C LEU A 54 8.26 4.82 0.19
N HIS A 55 9.37 5.20 0.80
CA HIS A 55 9.31 5.99 2.03
C HIS A 55 8.78 7.41 1.79
N GLU A 56 8.95 7.92 0.59
CA GLU A 56 8.38 9.22 0.24
C GLU A 56 6.87 9.10 0.08
N LEU A 57 6.42 8.03 -0.57
CA LEU A 57 4.99 7.79 -0.73
C LEU A 57 4.31 7.51 0.61
N ALA A 58 5.02 6.87 1.53
CA ALA A 58 4.46 6.59 2.85
C ALA A 58 4.06 7.86 3.57
N LYS A 59 4.79 8.96 3.34
CA LYS A 59 4.47 10.24 3.98
C LYS A 59 3.27 10.92 3.35
N ARG A 60 2.92 10.55 2.14
CA ARG A 60 1.86 11.22 1.38
C ARG A 60 0.55 10.46 1.38
N LEU A 61 0.58 9.17 1.65
CA LEU A 61 -0.63 8.34 1.63
C LEU A 61 -1.37 8.48 2.95
N PRO A 62 -2.70 8.52 2.92
CA PRO A 62 -3.47 8.79 4.13
C PRO A 62 -3.43 7.63 5.12
N ALA A 63 -3.14 7.95 6.38
CA ALA A 63 -3.25 7.02 7.48
C ALA A 63 -4.64 7.14 8.08
N PRO A 64 -5.17 6.10 8.69
CA PRO A 64 -4.54 4.80 8.91
C PRO A 64 -4.81 3.79 7.80
N ALA A 65 -5.49 4.18 6.72
CA ALA A 65 -5.83 3.24 5.65
C ALA A 65 -4.58 2.64 5.03
N PHE A 66 -3.57 3.48 4.75
CA PHE A 66 -2.30 2.98 4.21
C PHE A 66 -1.29 2.91 5.34
N VAL A 67 -0.68 1.74 5.51
CA VAL A 67 0.31 1.53 6.57
C VAL A 67 1.53 0.84 5.99
N GLN A 68 2.70 1.30 6.41
CA GLN A 68 3.93 0.64 6.00
C GLN A 68 4.15 -0.54 6.94
N CYS A 69 3.71 -1.71 6.52
CA CYS A 69 3.77 -2.93 7.34
C CYS A 69 5.14 -3.59 7.31
N HIS A 70 6.00 -3.18 6.41
CA HIS A 70 7.32 -3.76 6.23
C HIS A 70 8.15 -2.69 5.53
N ARG A 71 9.47 -2.71 5.69
CA ARG A 71 10.28 -1.67 5.06
C ARG A 71 10.15 -1.64 3.54
N GLU A 72 9.73 -2.74 2.95
CA GLU A 72 9.57 -2.83 1.50
C GLU A 72 8.12 -2.78 1.04
N TYR A 73 7.15 -2.66 1.94
CA TYR A 73 5.75 -2.69 1.56
C TYR A 73 4.91 -1.67 2.30
N ILE A 74 4.02 -1.03 1.56
CA ILE A 74 2.91 -0.26 2.13
C ILE A 74 1.65 -0.98 1.68
N VAL A 75 0.71 -1.20 2.58
CA VAL A 75 -0.52 -1.91 2.27
C VAL A 75 -1.73 -1.03 2.52
N ASN A 76 -2.76 -1.18 1.69
CA ASN A 76 -4.04 -0.54 1.92
C ASN A 76 -4.87 -1.49 2.79
N LEU A 77 -5.07 -1.14 4.05
CA LEU A 77 -5.78 -2.00 4.99
C LEU A 77 -7.24 -2.26 4.57
N ASN A 78 -7.83 -1.37 3.78
CA ASN A 78 -9.18 -1.58 3.28
C ASN A 78 -9.24 -2.70 2.23
N ARG A 79 -8.10 -3.18 1.77
CA ARG A 79 -8.03 -4.28 0.81
C ARG A 79 -7.48 -5.56 1.46
N VAL A 80 -7.37 -5.58 2.78
CA VAL A 80 -6.89 -6.72 3.52
C VAL A 80 -8.07 -7.56 3.97
N ARG A 81 -8.00 -8.87 3.72
CA ARG A 81 -9.05 -9.81 4.07
C ARG A 81 -8.77 -10.51 5.40
N ALA A 82 -7.52 -10.78 5.68
CA ALA A 82 -7.18 -11.57 6.87
C ALA A 82 -5.73 -11.36 7.27
N LEU A 83 -5.45 -11.63 8.54
CA LEU A 83 -4.10 -11.81 9.02
C LEU A 83 -3.89 -13.31 9.10
N THR A 84 -2.84 -13.81 8.50
CA THR A 84 -2.57 -15.25 8.48
C THR A 84 -1.21 -15.53 9.09
N PRO A 85 -1.11 -16.56 9.93
CA PRO A 85 0.17 -16.87 10.54
C PRO A 85 1.16 -17.40 9.51
N ARG A 86 2.45 -17.08 9.71
CA ARG A 86 3.52 -17.59 8.90
C ARG A 86 4.56 -18.12 9.87
N GLY A 87 4.51 -19.41 10.13
CA GLY A 87 5.34 -20.02 11.16
C GLY A 87 4.82 -19.72 12.55
N SER A 88 5.69 -19.76 13.55
CA SER A 88 5.27 -19.66 14.94
C SER A 88 5.17 -18.23 15.45
N ARG A 89 5.79 -17.27 14.79
CA ARG A 89 5.84 -15.90 15.30
C ARG A 89 5.45 -14.83 14.30
N ASP A 90 5.49 -15.15 13.04
CA ASP A 90 5.31 -14.14 12.00
C ASP A 90 3.91 -14.19 11.42
N TRP A 91 3.47 -13.06 10.89
CA TRP A 91 2.14 -12.91 10.35
C TRP A 91 2.21 -12.21 9.01
N ASP A 92 1.28 -12.52 8.13
CA ASP A 92 1.12 -11.87 6.85
C ASP A 92 -0.25 -11.22 6.79
N LEU A 93 -0.36 -10.17 5.98
CA LEU A 93 -1.64 -9.59 5.60
C LEU A 93 -2.03 -10.23 4.28
N ARG A 94 -3.20 -10.86 4.24
CA ARG A 94 -3.70 -11.46 3.02
C ARG A 94 -4.65 -10.51 2.35
N LEU A 95 -4.38 -10.19 1.10
CA LEU A 95 -5.16 -9.21 0.36
C LEU A 95 -6.39 -9.82 -0.30
N ASP A 96 -7.38 -8.97 -0.59
CA ASP A 96 -8.60 -9.38 -1.26
C ASP A 96 -8.34 -9.91 -2.67
N PRO A 97 -9.27 -10.72 -3.20
CA PRO A 97 -9.23 -11.06 -4.62
C PRO A 97 -9.39 -9.78 -5.47
N PRO A 98 -8.88 -9.75 -6.67
CA PRO A 98 -8.17 -10.83 -7.36
C PRO A 98 -6.69 -10.88 -7.05
N VAL A 99 -6.20 -10.00 -6.19
CA VAL A 99 -4.76 -9.94 -5.90
C VAL A 99 -4.32 -11.14 -5.07
N ASN A 100 -5.05 -11.45 -4.00
CA ASN A 100 -4.83 -12.65 -3.17
C ASN A 100 -3.41 -12.84 -2.65
N ARG A 101 -2.60 -11.80 -2.64
CA ARG A 101 -1.22 -11.91 -2.21
C ARG A 101 -1.12 -11.79 -0.70
N ARG A 102 -0.10 -12.44 -0.14
CA ARG A 102 0.23 -12.31 1.28
C ARG A 102 1.42 -11.37 1.40
N ILE A 103 1.27 -10.34 2.23
CA ILE A 103 2.31 -9.33 2.44
C ILE A 103 2.86 -9.51 3.86
N PRO A 104 4.18 -9.67 4.02
CA PRO A 104 4.73 -9.89 5.36
C PRO A 104 4.60 -8.66 6.23
N ILE A 105 4.39 -8.89 7.53
CA ILE A 105 4.39 -7.83 8.52
C ILE A 105 5.70 -7.93 9.29
N ALA A 106 6.46 -6.86 9.34
CA ALA A 106 7.66 -6.81 10.17
C ALA A 106 7.25 -6.88 11.63
N ARG A 107 8.02 -7.59 12.44
CA ARG A 107 7.65 -7.84 13.84
C ARG A 107 7.46 -6.55 14.63
N ASP A 108 8.29 -5.55 14.36
CA ASP A 108 8.18 -4.27 15.06
C ASP A 108 6.98 -3.44 14.61
N ARG A 109 6.25 -3.88 13.57
CA ARG A 109 5.05 -3.18 13.10
C ARG A 109 3.77 -3.87 13.53
N LEU A 110 3.87 -5.08 14.06
CA LEU A 110 2.71 -5.92 14.31
C LEU A 110 1.77 -5.30 15.36
N VAL A 111 2.33 -4.72 16.41
CA VAL A 111 1.52 -4.12 17.47
C VAL A 111 0.72 -2.95 16.93
N ASP A 112 1.34 -2.11 16.10
CA ASP A 112 0.66 -0.96 15.52
C ASP A 112 -0.50 -1.40 14.62
N ILE A 113 -0.27 -2.43 13.82
CA ILE A 113 -1.31 -2.94 12.94
C ILE A 113 -2.47 -3.53 13.74
N TYR A 114 -2.17 -4.24 14.82
CA TYR A 114 -3.21 -4.77 15.70
C TYR A 114 -4.06 -3.61 16.25
N LYS A 115 -3.44 -2.53 16.68
CA LYS A 115 -4.17 -1.39 17.22
C LYS A 115 -5.08 -0.76 16.17
N ILE A 116 -4.57 -0.58 14.97
CA ILE A 116 -5.34 0.03 13.90
C ILE A 116 -6.56 -0.83 13.57
N LEU A 117 -6.39 -2.15 13.58
CA LEU A 117 -7.47 -3.07 13.27
C LEU A 117 -8.41 -3.34 14.44
N GLY A 118 -8.12 -2.80 15.61
CA GLY A 118 -8.99 -2.97 16.78
C GLY A 118 -8.78 -4.29 17.50
N LEU A 119 -7.63 -4.88 17.37
CA LEU A 119 -7.34 -6.17 17.99
C LEU A 119 -6.63 -6.07 19.32
#